data_535cb3893892829d4512750ca2e54854
#
_entry.id   535cb3893892829d4512750ca2e54854
#
_cell.length_a   1.000
_cell.length_b   1.000
_cell.length_c   1.000
_cell.angle_alpha   90.00
_cell.angle_beta   90.00
_cell.angle_gamma   90.00
#
_symmetry.space_group_name_H-M   'P 1'
#
loop_
_entity.id
_entity.type
_entity.pdbx_description
1 polymer ?
#
loop_
_entity_poly.entity_id
_entity_poly.type
_entity_poly.pdbx_seq_one_letter_code
_entity_poly.pdbx_strand_id
1 'polypeptide(L)'
;MLVVDDNATNRMVAQALCEMFDCTCEAASDGLEAVEAARAGRFDLILMDIKMPRMDGVTAARAIRALPGEAGETPIVALTANADPDDAAEYLAAGMDGVVEKPMKPEHLLAVLQQALGGIGGAESAVG
;
A
#
# COMPACT_ATOMS: atom_id res chain seq x y z
N MET A 1 4.31 5.27 -6.17
CA MET A 1 3.54 4.27 -5.42
C MET A 1 4.05 2.87 -5.72
N LEU A 2 4.08 2.03 -4.73
CA LEU A 2 4.47 0.62 -4.89
C LEU A 2 3.23 -0.25 -4.72
N VAL A 3 2.97 -1.13 -5.69
CA VAL A 3 1.87 -2.09 -5.62
C VAL A 3 2.45 -3.48 -5.44
N VAL A 4 2.06 -4.15 -4.37
CA VAL A 4 2.56 -5.48 -4.06
C VAL A 4 1.40 -6.48 -4.13
N ASP A 5 1.48 -7.40 -5.07
CA ASP A 5 0.45 -8.41 -5.28
C ASP A 5 1.08 -9.56 -6.05
N ASP A 6 0.78 -10.80 -5.65
CA ASP A 6 1.34 -11.97 -6.34
C ASP A 6 0.62 -12.28 -7.66
N ASN A 7 -0.51 -11.63 -7.90
CA ASN A 7 -1.30 -11.85 -9.11
C ASN A 7 -0.98 -10.75 -10.14
N ALA A 8 -0.49 -11.17 -11.31
CA ALA A 8 -0.10 -10.24 -12.36
C ALA A 8 -1.28 -9.37 -12.84
N THR A 9 -2.48 -9.96 -12.91
CA THR A 9 -3.67 -9.21 -13.31
C THR A 9 -3.98 -8.09 -12.32
N ASN A 10 -3.88 -8.37 -11.03
CA ASN A 10 -4.12 -7.35 -10.01
C ASN A 10 -3.08 -6.23 -10.09
N ARG A 11 -1.82 -6.59 -10.33
CA ARG A 11 -0.78 -5.58 -10.52
C ARG A 11 -1.07 -4.69 -11.71
N MET A 12 -1.53 -5.31 -12.81
CA MET A 12 -1.88 -4.57 -14.02
C MET A 12 -3.04 -3.60 -13.78
N VAL A 13 -4.08 -4.05 -13.08
CA VAL A 13 -5.22 -3.20 -12.74
C VAL A 13 -4.78 -2.02 -11.90
N ALA A 14 -3.96 -2.27 -10.88
CA ALA A 14 -3.48 -1.20 -10.01
C ALA A 14 -2.61 -0.19 -10.77
N GLN A 15 -1.76 -0.68 -11.67
CA GLN A 15 -0.93 0.19 -12.49
C GLN A 15 -1.77 1.07 -13.42
N ALA A 16 -2.83 0.49 -14.01
CA ALA A 16 -3.74 1.25 -14.86
C ALA A 16 -4.46 2.34 -14.07
N LEU A 17 -4.88 2.02 -12.84
CA LEU A 17 -5.52 3.02 -11.97
C LEU A 17 -4.55 4.13 -11.59
N CYS A 18 -3.29 3.79 -11.32
CA CYS A 18 -2.27 4.80 -11.02
C CYS A 18 -2.07 5.75 -12.20
N GLU A 19 -2.06 5.21 -13.41
CA GLU A 19 -1.93 6.04 -14.60
C GLU A 19 -3.13 6.97 -14.76
N MET A 20 -4.32 6.51 -14.43
CA MET A 20 -5.52 7.36 -14.46
C MET A 20 -5.39 8.56 -13.53
N PHE A 21 -4.72 8.38 -12.40
CA PHE A 21 -4.54 9.44 -11.42
C PHE A 21 -3.18 10.13 -11.54
N ASP A 22 -2.49 9.88 -12.63
CA ASP A 22 -1.19 10.52 -12.91
C ASP A 22 -0.15 10.22 -11.84
N CYS A 23 -0.15 8.99 -11.34
CA CYS A 23 0.80 8.54 -10.34
C CYS A 23 1.85 7.64 -10.95
N THR A 24 3.09 7.74 -10.46
CA THR A 24 4.14 6.81 -10.82
C THR A 24 3.92 5.51 -10.04
N CYS A 25 4.02 4.37 -10.72
CA CYS A 25 3.74 3.09 -10.11
C CYS A 25 4.83 2.06 -10.41
N GLU A 26 5.34 1.42 -9.35
CA GLU A 26 6.20 0.25 -9.48
C GLU A 26 5.47 -0.94 -8.87
N ALA A 27 5.86 -2.14 -9.24
CA ALA A 27 5.18 -3.34 -8.80
C ALA A 27 6.16 -4.35 -8.22
N ALA A 28 5.70 -5.08 -7.21
CA ALA A 28 6.41 -6.19 -6.61
C ALA A 28 5.47 -7.39 -6.55
N SER A 29 6.01 -8.59 -6.64
CA SER A 29 5.19 -9.79 -6.71
C SER A 29 5.07 -10.55 -5.39
N ASP A 30 5.81 -10.16 -4.38
CA ASP A 30 5.70 -10.75 -3.03
C ASP A 30 6.30 -9.83 -1.98
N GLY A 31 6.19 -10.25 -0.72
CA GLY A 31 6.66 -9.45 0.40
C GLY A 31 8.16 -9.22 0.41
N LEU A 32 8.95 -10.20 -0.03
CA LEU A 32 10.41 -10.02 -0.09
C LEU A 32 10.78 -8.94 -1.08
N GLU A 33 10.18 -8.97 -2.26
CA GLU A 33 10.40 -7.92 -3.26
C GLU A 33 9.94 -6.56 -2.75
N ALA A 34 8.84 -6.54 -2.01
CA ALA A 34 8.32 -5.30 -1.44
C ALA A 34 9.31 -4.67 -0.46
N VAL A 35 9.88 -5.47 0.42
CA VAL A 35 10.85 -4.99 1.40
C VAL A 35 12.10 -4.46 0.68
N GLU A 36 12.58 -5.18 -0.32
CA GLU A 36 13.74 -4.75 -1.08
C GLU A 36 13.47 -3.45 -1.83
N ALA A 37 12.28 -3.33 -2.44
CA ALA A 37 11.89 -2.12 -3.14
C ALA A 37 11.81 -0.92 -2.19
N ALA A 38 11.21 -1.13 -1.01
CA ALA A 38 11.10 -0.08 -0.01
C ALA A 38 12.46 0.37 0.50
N ARG A 39 13.39 -0.57 0.62
CA ARG A 39 14.76 -0.26 1.05
C ARG A 39 15.52 0.55 0.00
N ALA A 40 15.33 0.19 -1.27
CA ALA A 40 16.09 0.76 -2.37
C ALA A 40 15.54 2.08 -2.88
N GLY A 41 14.24 2.33 -2.69
CA GLY A 41 13.59 3.49 -3.26
C GLY A 41 12.73 4.25 -2.26
N ARG A 42 12.13 5.32 -2.75
CA ARG A 42 11.18 6.10 -1.97
C ARG A 42 9.81 5.98 -2.60
N PHE A 43 8.83 5.68 -1.78
CA PHE A 43 7.45 5.59 -2.21
C PHE A 43 6.58 6.44 -1.29
N ASP A 44 5.59 7.08 -1.88
CA ASP A 44 4.62 7.87 -1.11
C ASP A 44 3.55 6.99 -0.51
N LEU A 45 3.35 5.80 -1.07
CA LEU A 45 2.32 4.87 -0.64
C LEU A 45 2.67 3.47 -1.12
N ILE A 46 2.43 2.47 -0.26
CA ILE A 46 2.57 1.06 -0.61
C ILE A 46 1.19 0.41 -0.50
N LEU A 47 0.72 -0.18 -1.59
CA LEU A 47 -0.49 -1.02 -1.57
C LEU A 47 -0.02 -2.46 -1.42
N MET A 48 -0.32 -3.08 -0.29
CA MET A 48 0.25 -4.36 0.08
C MET A 48 -0.82 -5.44 0.15
N ASP A 49 -0.76 -6.42 -0.76
CA ASP A 49 -1.59 -7.60 -0.68
C ASP A 49 -1.23 -8.38 0.60
N ILE A 50 -2.21 -8.97 1.24
CA ILE A 50 -2.00 -9.70 2.49
C ILE A 50 -1.51 -11.12 2.24
N LYS A 51 -2.15 -11.83 1.31
CA LYS A 51 -1.81 -13.25 1.06
C LYS A 51 -0.88 -13.37 -0.13
N MET A 52 0.38 -13.65 0.14
CA MET A 52 1.41 -13.81 -0.89
C MET A 52 2.36 -14.93 -0.51
N PRO A 53 2.99 -15.60 -1.51
CA PRO A 53 4.00 -16.60 -1.21
C PRO A 53 5.28 -15.95 -0.64
N ARG A 54 6.11 -16.74 -0.05
CA ARG A 54 7.40 -16.41 0.55
C ARG A 54 7.31 -15.47 1.75
N MET A 55 6.60 -14.37 1.63
CA MET A 55 6.41 -13.43 2.74
C MET A 55 5.07 -12.73 2.54
N ASP A 56 4.17 -12.88 3.50
CA ASP A 56 2.85 -12.25 3.42
C ASP A 56 2.92 -10.74 3.71
N GLY A 57 1.79 -10.05 3.50
CA GLY A 57 1.73 -8.61 3.64
C GLY A 57 1.97 -8.12 5.07
N VAL A 58 1.50 -8.86 6.06
CA VAL A 58 1.68 -8.49 7.47
C VAL A 58 3.16 -8.55 7.83
N THR A 59 3.82 -9.64 7.47
CA THR A 59 5.26 -9.80 7.72
C THR A 59 6.07 -8.74 6.98
N ALA A 60 5.70 -8.48 5.72
CA ALA A 60 6.38 -7.47 4.92
C ALA A 60 6.22 -6.07 5.54
N ALA A 61 5.02 -5.74 6.02
CA ALA A 61 4.78 -4.45 6.65
C ALA A 61 5.65 -4.27 7.89
N ARG A 62 5.75 -5.31 8.72
CA ARG A 62 6.63 -5.25 9.90
C ARG A 62 8.08 -5.06 9.51
N ALA A 63 8.53 -5.76 8.47
CA ALA A 63 9.90 -5.63 7.99
C ALA A 63 10.17 -4.22 7.45
N ILE A 64 9.23 -3.65 6.72
CA ILE A 64 9.36 -2.29 6.19
C ILE A 64 9.40 -1.28 7.34
N ARG A 65 8.56 -1.44 8.35
CA ARG A 65 8.55 -0.55 9.50
C ARG A 65 9.86 -0.60 10.28
N ALA A 66 10.59 -1.70 10.20
CA ALA A 66 11.89 -1.84 10.85
C ALA A 66 13.02 -1.19 10.05
N LEU A 67 12.78 -0.75 8.82
CA LEU A 67 13.79 -0.08 8.02
C LEU A 67 14.09 1.31 8.59
N PRO A 68 15.36 1.75 8.53
CA PRO A 68 15.71 3.07 9.05
C PRO A 68 15.23 4.19 8.12
N GLY A 69 15.06 5.36 8.68
CA GLY A 69 14.74 6.57 7.93
C GLY A 69 13.32 6.58 7.40
N GLU A 70 13.13 7.26 6.29
CA GLU A 70 11.81 7.48 5.72
C GLU A 70 11.16 6.20 5.21
N ALA A 71 11.95 5.20 4.82
CA ALA A 71 11.41 3.94 4.34
C ALA A 71 10.51 3.28 5.40
N GLY A 72 10.89 3.37 6.66
CA GLY A 72 10.10 2.80 7.74
C GLY A 72 8.82 3.56 8.05
N GLU A 73 8.66 4.74 7.49
CA GLU A 73 7.48 5.60 7.73
C GLU A 73 6.56 5.69 6.53
N THR A 74 6.87 5.02 5.43
CA THR A 74 6.04 5.06 4.23
C THR A 74 4.63 4.54 4.54
N PRO A 75 3.56 5.25 4.13
CA PRO A 75 2.20 4.75 4.32
C PRO A 75 2.01 3.40 3.64
N ILE A 76 1.42 2.45 4.36
CA ILE A 76 1.14 1.10 3.86
C ILE A 76 -0.36 0.84 4.02
N VAL A 77 -1.00 0.47 2.92
CA VAL A 77 -2.42 0.12 2.93
C VAL A 77 -2.57 -1.33 2.53
N ALA A 78 -3.29 -2.09 3.35
CA ALA A 78 -3.53 -3.50 3.10
C ALA A 78 -4.58 -3.69 2.00
N LEU A 79 -4.32 -4.63 1.10
CA LEU A 79 -5.30 -5.08 0.11
C LEU A 79 -5.74 -6.48 0.52
N THR A 80 -7.02 -6.66 0.77
CA THR A 80 -7.52 -7.94 1.25
C THR A 80 -8.84 -8.30 0.56
N ALA A 81 -9.07 -9.59 0.38
CA ALA A 81 -10.33 -10.06 -0.18
C ALA A 81 -11.47 -9.95 0.84
N ASN A 82 -11.14 -9.79 2.11
CA ASN A 82 -12.11 -9.72 3.18
C ASN A 82 -11.62 -8.76 4.26
N ALA A 83 -12.27 -7.60 4.37
CA ALA A 83 -11.91 -6.57 5.33
C ALA A 83 -12.64 -6.76 6.65
N ASP A 84 -12.41 -7.91 7.29
CA ASP A 84 -12.98 -8.23 8.57
C ASP A 84 -12.39 -7.33 9.67
N PRO A 85 -13.19 -6.83 10.64
CA PRO A 85 -12.65 -5.97 11.70
C PRO A 85 -11.50 -6.58 12.50
N ASP A 86 -11.56 -7.89 12.76
CA ASP A 86 -10.48 -8.56 13.49
C ASP A 86 -9.18 -8.57 12.67
N ASP A 87 -9.29 -8.80 11.38
CA ASP A 87 -8.14 -8.78 10.48
C ASP A 87 -7.60 -7.37 10.33
N ALA A 88 -8.48 -6.38 10.24
CA ALA A 88 -8.07 -4.99 10.15
C ALA A 88 -7.25 -4.57 11.36
N ALA A 89 -7.65 -5.02 12.56
CA ALA A 89 -6.91 -4.73 13.79
C ALA A 89 -5.51 -5.33 13.74
N GLU A 90 -5.37 -6.54 13.19
CA GLU A 90 -4.07 -7.18 13.02
C GLU A 90 -3.18 -6.39 12.05
N TYR A 91 -3.76 -5.93 10.94
CA TYR A 91 -3.01 -5.16 9.96
C TYR A 91 -2.52 -3.83 10.54
N LEU A 92 -3.38 -3.15 11.28
CA LEU A 92 -2.99 -1.90 11.94
C LEU A 92 -1.90 -2.14 12.99
N ALA A 93 -2.01 -3.25 13.73
CA ALA A 93 -0.99 -3.62 14.71
C ALA A 93 0.37 -3.92 14.06
N ALA A 94 0.36 -4.35 12.81
CA ALA A 94 1.59 -4.61 12.06
C ALA A 94 2.22 -3.33 11.50
N GLY A 95 1.56 -2.19 11.66
CA GLY A 95 2.07 -0.90 11.20
C GLY A 95 1.44 -0.41 9.91
N MET A 96 0.39 -1.05 9.44
CA MET A 96 -0.33 -0.58 8.26
C MET A 96 -1.24 0.58 8.62
N ASP A 97 -1.48 1.47 7.67
CA ASP A 97 -2.22 2.71 7.90
C ASP A 97 -3.68 2.63 7.49
N GLY A 98 -4.06 1.60 6.74
CA GLY A 98 -5.44 1.43 6.32
C GLY A 98 -5.65 0.11 5.63
N VAL A 99 -6.90 -0.15 5.23
CA VAL A 99 -7.31 -1.40 4.59
C VAL A 99 -8.25 -1.09 3.44
N VAL A 100 -8.01 -1.72 2.29
CA VAL A 100 -8.90 -1.63 1.13
C VAL A 100 -9.30 -3.04 0.75
N GLU A 101 -10.59 -3.26 0.57
CA GLU A 101 -11.11 -4.55 0.18
C GLU A 101 -11.02 -4.73 -1.34
N LYS A 102 -10.62 -5.93 -1.77
CA LYS A 102 -10.60 -6.27 -3.19
C LYS A 102 -12.01 -6.60 -3.69
N PRO A 103 -12.30 -6.37 -4.96
CA PRO A 103 -11.45 -5.77 -5.97
C PRO A 103 -11.27 -4.27 -5.73
N MET A 104 -10.06 -3.77 -6.02
CA MET A 104 -9.78 -2.35 -5.83
C MET A 104 -10.50 -1.53 -6.89
N LYS A 105 -11.28 -0.56 -6.46
CA LYS A 105 -12.05 0.30 -7.36
C LYS A 105 -11.40 1.68 -7.45
N PRO A 106 -11.61 2.42 -8.56
CA PRO A 106 -11.01 3.75 -8.71
C PRO A 106 -11.33 4.69 -7.55
N GLU A 107 -12.57 4.71 -7.09
CA GLU A 107 -12.95 5.59 -5.98
C GLU A 107 -12.28 5.19 -4.67
N HIS A 108 -12.04 3.90 -4.46
CA HIS A 108 -11.35 3.42 -3.27
C HIS A 108 -9.88 3.81 -3.30
N LEU A 109 -9.23 3.65 -4.46
CA LEU A 109 -7.84 4.06 -4.61
C LEU A 109 -7.70 5.56 -4.43
N LEU A 110 -8.59 6.34 -5.00
CA LEU A 110 -8.56 7.78 -4.86
C LEU A 110 -8.68 8.19 -3.40
N ALA A 111 -9.61 7.57 -2.65
CA ALA A 111 -9.78 7.86 -1.23
C ALA A 111 -8.51 7.54 -0.44
N VAL A 112 -7.86 6.41 -0.74
CA VAL A 112 -6.62 6.01 -0.08
C VAL A 112 -5.49 6.98 -0.41
N LEU A 113 -5.37 7.38 -1.67
CA LEU A 113 -4.36 8.35 -2.08
C LEU A 113 -4.57 9.68 -1.38
N GLN A 114 -5.80 10.12 -1.27
CA GLN A 114 -6.11 11.37 -0.57
C GLN A 114 -5.77 11.29 0.91
N GLN A 115 -6.02 10.16 1.55
CA GLN A 115 -5.68 9.97 2.95
C GLN A 115 -4.17 9.91 3.17
N ALA A 116 -3.48 9.13 2.36
CA ALA A 116 -2.04 8.92 2.53
C ALA A 116 -1.22 10.14 2.10
N LEU A 117 -1.54 10.70 0.95
CA LEU A 117 -0.81 11.85 0.40
C LEU A 117 -1.45 13.15 0.84
N GLY A 118 -2.75 13.16 0.97
CA GLY A 118 -3.50 14.32 1.43
C GLY A 118 -3.25 14.65 2.89
N GLY A 119 -2.77 13.68 3.68
CA GLY A 119 -2.35 13.96 5.04
C GLY A 119 -1.24 14.99 5.07
N ILE A 120 -0.40 15.00 4.07
CA ILE A 120 0.65 15.99 3.90
C ILE A 120 0.06 17.27 3.32
N GLY A 121 -0.82 17.12 2.34
CA GLY A 121 -1.52 18.22 1.72
C GLY A 121 -2.84 18.56 2.39
N GLY A 122 -3.13 17.95 3.53
CA GLY A 122 -4.39 18.15 4.22
C GLY A 122 -4.67 19.59 4.56
N ALA A 123 -3.62 20.31 4.88
CA ALA A 123 -3.74 21.73 5.16
C ALA A 123 -4.21 22.50 3.93
N GLU A 124 -3.72 22.09 2.77
CA GLU A 124 -4.15 22.69 1.52
C GLU A 124 -5.60 22.40 1.25
N SER A 125 -6.02 21.17 1.49
CA SER A 125 -7.40 20.79 1.32
C SER A 125 -8.30 21.61 2.23
N ALA A 126 -7.85 21.85 3.42
CA ALA A 126 -8.62 22.67 4.37
C ALA A 126 -8.75 24.11 3.88
N VAL A 127 -7.77 24.57 3.13
CA VAL A 127 -7.79 25.90 2.56
C VAL A 127 -8.75 25.97 1.39
N GLY A 128 -8.75 24.91 0.60
CA GLY A 128 -9.56 24.85 -0.62
C GLY A 128 -11.07 24.83 -0.35
#